data_a2c7ac8d509473256a07213deeba20ed
#
_entry.id   a2c7ac8d509473256a07213deeba20ed
#
_cell.length_a   1.000
_cell.length_b   1.000
_cell.length_c   1.000
_cell.angle_alpha   90.00
_cell.angle_beta   90.00
_cell.angle_gamma   90.00
#
_symmetry.space_group_name_H-M   'P 1'
#
loop_
_entity.id
_entity.type
_entity.pdbx_description
1 polymer ?
#
loop_
_entity_poly.entity_id
_entity_poly.type
_entity_poly.pdbx_seq_one_letter_code
_entity_poly.pdbx_strand_id
1 'polypeptide(L)'
;MDELLTVESRVTPPSLSCPSCNGLLPFEFGDVECVLCGANVRVDHQPTRRAWKEEEVSCPNCSKVIIAGVDKRPAHLKCGSCGTHFDLLPKVVKVEIGCPNCGRKLRMKKRPGSREICCPACETDFVVKF
;
A
#
# COMPACT_ATOMS: atom_id res chain seq x y z
N MET A 1 -21.18 8.26 17.85
CA MET A 1 -20.60 7.49 16.75
C MET A 1 -19.11 7.55 16.89
N ASP A 2 -18.49 6.41 17.05
CA ASP A 2 -17.04 6.36 17.12
C ASP A 2 -16.46 6.37 15.71
N GLU A 3 -15.76 7.42 15.36
CA GLU A 3 -15.01 7.44 14.12
C GLU A 3 -13.82 6.50 14.24
N LEU A 4 -13.63 5.66 13.22
CA LEU A 4 -12.46 4.81 13.15
C LEU A 4 -11.24 5.68 12.82
N LEU A 5 -10.32 5.77 13.79
CA LEU A 5 -9.08 6.50 13.60
C LEU A 5 -8.10 5.66 12.75
N THR A 6 -7.40 6.32 11.85
CA THR A 6 -6.41 5.67 10.99
C THR A 6 -5.08 6.41 11.03
N VAL A 7 -4.00 5.65 10.94
CA VAL A 7 -2.62 6.16 10.86
C VAL A 7 -1.93 5.51 9.68
N GLU A 8 -1.19 6.26 8.89
CA GLU A 8 -0.42 5.72 7.78
C GLU A 8 0.94 5.18 8.27
N SER A 9 1.29 3.97 7.85
CA SER A 9 2.61 3.38 8.11
C SER A 9 3.72 4.19 7.44
N ARG A 10 4.88 4.28 8.09
CA ARG A 10 6.08 4.90 7.51
C ARG A 10 6.91 3.94 6.68
N VAL A 11 6.65 2.65 6.81
CA VAL A 11 7.38 1.61 6.10
C VAL A 11 6.63 1.25 4.82
N THR A 12 7.30 1.40 3.68
CA THR A 12 6.74 1.06 2.38
C THR A 12 6.68 -0.45 2.19
N PRO A 13 5.55 -1.02 1.70
CA PRO A 13 5.51 -2.42 1.33
C PRO A 13 6.47 -2.69 0.16
N PRO A 14 7.05 -3.91 0.07
CA PRO A 14 7.97 -4.24 -1.02
C PRO A 14 7.22 -4.30 -2.36
N SER A 15 7.83 -3.72 -3.39
CA SER A 15 7.34 -3.85 -4.77
C SER A 15 7.90 -5.13 -5.37
N LEU A 16 7.12 -6.20 -5.37
CA LEU A 16 7.51 -7.49 -5.89
C LEU A 16 6.84 -7.75 -7.23
N SER A 17 7.57 -8.39 -8.14
CA SER A 17 7.08 -8.71 -9.49
C SER A 17 6.69 -10.17 -9.61
N CYS A 18 5.63 -10.45 -10.35
CA CYS A 18 5.22 -11.81 -10.67
C CYS A 18 6.28 -12.52 -11.52
N PRO A 19 6.73 -13.74 -11.13
CA PRO A 19 7.73 -14.47 -11.92
C PRO A 19 7.20 -14.95 -13.27
N SER A 20 5.88 -14.98 -13.48
CA SER A 20 5.27 -15.42 -14.73
C SER A 20 5.07 -14.28 -15.72
N CYS A 21 4.59 -13.11 -15.28
CA CYS A 21 4.24 -11.99 -16.19
C CYS A 21 4.99 -10.69 -15.89
N ASN A 22 5.83 -10.65 -14.85
CA ASN A 22 6.54 -9.45 -14.36
C ASN A 22 5.61 -8.30 -13.90
N GLY A 23 4.31 -8.57 -13.76
CA GLY A 23 3.37 -7.59 -13.22
C GLY A 23 3.57 -7.37 -11.72
N LEU A 24 3.07 -6.24 -11.20
CA LEU A 24 3.16 -5.94 -9.79
C LEU A 24 2.25 -6.88 -8.99
N LEU A 25 2.82 -7.52 -7.96
CA LEU A 25 2.07 -8.37 -7.05
C LEU A 25 1.35 -7.53 -5.97
N PRO A 26 0.24 -8.04 -5.40
CA PRO A 26 -0.41 -7.41 -4.25
C PRO A 26 0.56 -7.21 -3.09
N PHE A 27 0.37 -6.14 -2.32
CA PHE A 27 1.22 -5.80 -1.17
C PHE A 27 0.85 -6.60 0.08
N GLU A 28 0.79 -7.93 -0.06
CA GLU A 28 0.44 -8.85 1.01
C GLU A 28 1.48 -9.95 1.12
N PHE A 29 1.63 -10.51 2.33
CA PHE A 29 2.50 -11.66 2.55
C PHE A 29 1.70 -12.95 2.51
N GLY A 30 2.36 -14.05 2.16
CA GLY A 30 1.76 -15.35 2.04
C GLY A 30 1.40 -15.69 0.59
N ASP A 31 0.38 -16.52 0.40
CA ASP A 31 -0.06 -16.90 -0.93
C ASP A 31 -0.95 -15.82 -1.53
N VAL A 32 -0.51 -15.24 -2.64
CA VAL A 32 -1.24 -14.19 -3.35
C VAL A 32 -1.46 -14.61 -4.80
N GLU A 33 -2.56 -14.13 -5.37
CA GLU A 33 -2.87 -14.34 -6.78
C GLU A 33 -2.46 -13.08 -7.57
N CYS A 34 -1.71 -13.27 -8.67
CA CYS A 34 -1.35 -12.17 -9.54
C CYS A 34 -2.60 -11.60 -10.23
N VAL A 35 -2.81 -10.30 -10.11
CA VAL A 35 -4.00 -9.62 -10.66
C VAL A 35 -3.99 -9.64 -12.19
N LEU A 36 -2.81 -9.68 -12.83
CA LEU A 36 -2.69 -9.64 -14.29
C LEU A 36 -2.77 -11.01 -14.97
N CYS A 37 -2.11 -12.04 -14.41
CA CYS A 37 -2.05 -13.36 -15.05
C CYS A 37 -2.73 -14.49 -14.26
N GLY A 38 -3.19 -14.24 -13.04
CA GLY A 38 -3.86 -15.23 -12.20
C GLY A 38 -2.95 -16.28 -11.58
N ALA A 39 -1.64 -16.18 -11.72
CA ALA A 39 -0.71 -17.12 -11.12
C ALA A 39 -0.68 -17.00 -9.60
N ASN A 40 -0.64 -18.14 -8.89
CA ASN A 40 -0.46 -18.14 -7.46
C ASN A 40 1.02 -17.98 -7.12
N VAL A 41 1.34 -16.98 -6.32
CA VAL A 41 2.71 -16.64 -5.92
C VAL A 41 2.77 -16.53 -4.41
N ARG A 42 3.80 -17.12 -3.82
CA ARG A 42 4.08 -16.95 -2.40
C ARG A 42 4.99 -15.74 -2.22
N VAL A 43 4.51 -14.75 -1.48
CA VAL A 43 5.24 -13.50 -1.22
C VAL A 43 5.78 -13.53 0.20
N ASP A 44 7.08 -13.31 0.34
CA ASP A 44 7.72 -13.15 1.63
C ASP A 44 8.89 -12.17 1.51
N HIS A 45 8.98 -11.23 2.46
CA HIS A 45 10.06 -10.26 2.51
C HIS A 45 10.38 -9.94 3.97
N GLN A 46 11.35 -10.64 4.52
CA GLN A 46 11.70 -10.55 5.94
C GLN A 46 12.09 -9.14 6.40
N PRO A 47 12.89 -8.35 5.65
CA PRO A 47 13.20 -6.98 6.06
C PRO A 47 11.96 -6.11 6.27
N THR A 48 10.95 -6.21 5.40
CA THR A 48 9.70 -5.46 5.53
C THR A 48 8.89 -5.95 6.73
N ARG A 49 8.78 -7.28 6.91
CA ARG A 49 8.08 -7.85 8.06
C ARG A 49 8.69 -7.38 9.38
N ARG A 50 10.02 -7.41 9.47
CA ARG A 50 10.73 -6.93 10.66
C ARG A 50 10.49 -5.45 10.89
N ALA A 51 10.61 -4.63 9.84
CA ALA A 51 10.38 -3.19 9.92
C ALA A 51 8.96 -2.85 10.36
N TRP A 52 7.96 -3.56 9.84
CA TRP A 52 6.57 -3.36 10.26
C TRP A 52 6.33 -3.77 11.71
N LYS A 53 6.92 -4.87 12.14
CA LYS A 53 6.78 -5.37 13.51
C LYS A 53 7.42 -4.44 14.53
N GLU A 54 8.54 -3.81 14.18
CA GLU A 54 9.30 -2.90 15.06
C GLU A 54 8.92 -1.42 14.84
N GLU A 55 7.97 -1.13 13.98
CA GLU A 55 7.59 0.24 13.68
C GLU A 55 7.00 0.96 14.89
N GLU A 56 7.53 2.15 15.15
CA GLU A 56 7.00 3.05 16.19
C GLU A 56 5.85 3.87 15.59
N VAL A 57 4.71 3.86 16.28
CA VAL A 57 3.49 4.54 15.84
C VAL A 57 3.01 5.45 16.95
N SER A 58 2.66 6.69 16.61
CA SER A 58 2.06 7.62 17.56
C SER A 58 0.55 7.43 17.62
N CYS A 59 0.02 7.27 18.82
CA CYS A 59 -1.42 7.18 19.01
C CYS A 59 -2.11 8.46 18.50
N PRO A 60 -3.15 8.35 17.64
CA PRO A 60 -3.83 9.53 17.10
C PRO A 60 -4.63 10.33 18.13
N ASN A 61 -4.87 9.75 19.31
CA ASN A 61 -5.62 10.41 20.38
C ASN A 61 -4.71 11.06 21.44
N CYS A 62 -3.76 10.29 22.02
CA CYS A 62 -2.92 10.79 23.12
C CYS A 62 -1.46 11.07 22.70
N SER A 63 -1.09 10.80 21.48
CA SER A 63 0.26 11.00 20.91
C SER A 63 1.35 10.15 21.55
N LYS A 64 1.01 9.16 22.36
CA LYS A 64 1.99 8.25 22.94
C LYS A 64 2.55 7.33 21.83
N VAL A 65 3.88 7.17 21.85
CA VAL A 65 4.56 6.26 20.91
C VAL A 65 4.39 4.82 21.40
N ILE A 66 3.89 3.96 20.50
CA ILE A 66 3.74 2.54 20.75
C ILE A 66 4.40 1.75 19.60
N ILE A 67 4.78 0.50 19.88
CA ILE A 67 5.33 -0.38 18.85
C ILE A 67 4.19 -1.21 18.25
N ALA A 68 4.12 -1.24 16.91
CA ALA A 68 3.06 -1.96 16.21
C ALA A 68 3.00 -3.44 16.58
N GLY A 69 4.15 -4.12 16.64
CA GLY A 69 4.23 -5.52 17.04
C GLY A 69 3.59 -6.51 16.07
N VAL A 70 3.14 -6.04 14.91
CA VAL A 70 2.44 -6.83 13.88
C VAL A 70 3.13 -6.63 12.55
N ASP A 71 3.36 -7.71 11.82
CA ASP A 71 4.03 -7.71 10.51
C ASP A 71 3.05 -7.67 9.33
N LYS A 72 1.87 -7.13 9.54
CA LYS A 72 0.82 -6.99 8.52
C LYS A 72 0.36 -5.54 8.40
N ARG A 73 -0.10 -5.16 7.22
CA ARG A 73 -0.77 -3.88 6.97
C ARG A 73 -1.94 -4.11 6.03
N PRO A 74 -3.16 -3.60 6.32
CA PRO A 74 -3.51 -2.84 7.52
C PRO A 74 -3.49 -3.67 8.81
N ALA A 75 -3.20 -3.02 9.93
CA ALA A 75 -3.19 -3.65 11.25
C ALA A 75 -4.08 -2.88 12.21
N HIS A 76 -4.87 -3.60 13.00
CA HIS A 76 -5.69 -2.98 14.04
C HIS A 76 -4.90 -2.92 15.34
N LEU A 77 -4.70 -1.71 15.87
CA LEU A 77 -3.92 -1.47 17.07
C LEU A 77 -4.77 -0.82 18.17
N LYS A 78 -4.34 -1.04 19.41
CA LYS A 78 -4.93 -0.41 20.58
C LYS A 78 -3.84 0.27 21.39
N CYS A 79 -4.05 1.54 21.72
CA CYS A 79 -3.15 2.25 22.62
C CYS A 79 -3.30 1.72 24.05
N GLY A 80 -2.19 1.21 24.64
CA GLY A 80 -2.20 0.72 26.01
C GLY A 80 -2.34 1.81 27.08
N SER A 81 -2.15 3.08 26.71
CA SER A 81 -2.24 4.22 27.62
C SER A 81 -3.64 4.81 27.72
N CYS A 82 -4.29 5.08 26.58
CA CYS A 82 -5.62 5.71 26.57
C CYS A 82 -6.75 4.77 26.12
N GLY A 83 -6.42 3.55 25.67
CA GLY A 83 -7.41 2.56 25.22
C GLY A 83 -8.01 2.83 23.84
N THR A 84 -7.52 3.81 23.10
CA THR A 84 -8.02 4.13 21.76
C THR A 84 -7.64 3.06 20.76
N HIS A 85 -8.63 2.62 19.98
CA HIS A 85 -8.40 1.71 18.84
C HIS A 85 -8.19 2.50 17.57
N PHE A 86 -7.27 2.08 16.74
CA PHE A 86 -7.02 2.68 15.43
C PHE A 86 -6.45 1.67 14.45
N ASP A 87 -6.59 1.94 13.15
CA ASP A 87 -6.03 1.11 12.10
C ASP A 87 -4.74 1.74 11.56
N LEU A 88 -3.69 0.93 11.46
CA LEU A 88 -2.44 1.32 10.82
C LEU A 88 -2.48 0.86 9.36
N LEU A 89 -2.61 1.81 8.45
CA LEU A 89 -2.74 1.55 7.02
C LEU A 89 -1.37 1.45 6.34
N PRO A 90 -1.24 0.69 5.23
CA PRO A 90 0.00 0.63 4.49
C PRO A 90 0.35 1.99 3.89
N LYS A 91 1.66 2.26 3.78
CA LYS A 91 2.12 3.49 3.15
C LYS A 91 1.72 3.51 1.68
N VAL A 92 1.13 4.61 1.23
CA VAL A 92 0.73 4.80 -0.16
C VAL A 92 1.94 5.24 -0.99
N VAL A 93 2.27 4.45 -2.01
CA VAL A 93 3.30 4.78 -2.98
C VAL A 93 2.63 5.42 -4.20
N LYS A 94 3.08 6.64 -4.56
CA LYS A 94 2.60 7.35 -5.74
C LYS A 94 3.64 7.28 -6.85
N VAL A 95 3.18 7.10 -8.09
CA VAL A 95 4.03 7.10 -9.28
C VAL A 95 3.58 8.17 -10.25
N GLU A 96 4.51 8.68 -11.04
CA GLU A 96 4.22 9.62 -12.11
C GLU A 96 4.12 8.88 -13.44
N ILE A 97 3.03 9.13 -14.17
CA ILE A 97 2.76 8.50 -15.46
C ILE A 97 2.58 9.60 -16.49
N GLY A 98 3.30 9.50 -17.61
CA GLY A 98 3.16 10.44 -18.72
C GLY A 98 1.95 10.11 -19.58
N CYS A 99 1.13 11.11 -19.90
CA CYS A 99 0.06 10.96 -20.86
C CYS A 99 0.65 10.69 -22.26
N PRO A 100 0.23 9.62 -22.97
CA PRO A 100 0.79 9.29 -24.28
C PRO A 100 0.43 10.30 -25.39
N ASN A 101 -0.57 11.14 -25.15
CA ASN A 101 -1.01 12.14 -26.12
C ASN A 101 -0.38 13.52 -25.90
N CYS A 102 -0.53 14.11 -24.71
CA CYS A 102 -0.03 15.47 -24.41
C CYS A 102 1.28 15.50 -23.64
N GLY A 103 1.77 14.36 -23.12
CA GLY A 103 3.00 14.25 -22.37
C GLY A 103 2.93 14.78 -20.94
N ARG A 104 1.76 15.19 -20.46
CA ARG A 104 1.59 15.67 -19.09
C ARG A 104 1.81 14.55 -18.08
N LYS A 105 2.54 14.84 -17.02
CA LYS A 105 2.77 13.88 -15.93
C LYS A 105 1.58 13.86 -14.98
N LEU A 106 1.06 12.66 -14.74
CA LEU A 106 -0.04 12.40 -13.81
C LEU A 106 0.47 11.62 -12.61
N ARG A 107 0.08 12.03 -11.41
CA ARG A 107 0.38 11.28 -10.20
C ARG A 107 -0.77 10.37 -9.83
N MET A 108 -0.47 9.12 -9.53
CA MET A 108 -1.46 8.16 -9.09
C MET A 108 -0.88 7.17 -8.10
N LYS A 109 -1.75 6.52 -7.34
CA LYS A 109 -1.37 5.46 -6.41
C LYS A 109 -0.91 4.24 -7.21
N LYS A 110 0.24 3.69 -6.82
CA LYS A 110 0.73 2.43 -7.39
C LYS A 110 -0.09 1.27 -6.83
N ARG A 111 -0.83 0.58 -7.70
CA ARG A 111 -1.66 -0.58 -7.33
C ARG A 111 -1.47 -1.69 -8.34
N PRO A 112 -1.54 -2.98 -7.92
CA PRO A 112 -1.50 -4.10 -8.85
C PRO A 112 -2.66 -4.05 -9.85
N GLY A 113 -2.40 -4.47 -11.09
CA GLY A 113 -3.40 -4.57 -12.13
C GLY A 113 -3.31 -3.48 -13.19
N SER A 114 -4.29 -3.45 -14.09
CA SER A 114 -4.42 -2.43 -15.12
C SER A 114 -5.56 -1.48 -14.80
N ARG A 115 -5.42 -0.22 -15.24
CA ARG A 115 -6.42 0.81 -15.02
C ARG A 115 -6.59 1.67 -16.25
N GLU A 116 -7.83 2.04 -16.53
CA GLU A 116 -8.17 3.04 -17.51
C GLU A 116 -8.16 4.42 -16.86
N ILE A 117 -7.43 5.35 -17.48
CA ILE A 117 -7.21 6.69 -16.93
C ILE A 117 -7.57 7.70 -18.01
N CYS A 118 -8.28 8.76 -17.62
CA CYS A 118 -8.56 9.89 -18.45
C CYS A 118 -7.64 11.06 -18.10
N CYS A 119 -6.89 11.57 -19.06
CA CYS A 119 -6.05 12.75 -18.85
C CYS A 119 -6.93 13.99 -18.70
N PRO A 120 -6.85 14.72 -17.57
CA PRO A 120 -7.69 15.92 -17.37
C PRO A 120 -7.30 17.11 -18.25
N ALA A 121 -6.11 17.07 -18.85
CA ALA A 121 -5.64 18.15 -19.71
C ALA A 121 -6.08 18.02 -21.17
N CYS A 122 -6.04 16.80 -21.73
CA CYS A 122 -6.37 16.54 -23.12
C CYS A 122 -7.53 15.56 -23.33
N GLU A 123 -8.12 15.08 -22.24
CA GLU A 123 -9.26 14.14 -22.21
C GLU A 123 -9.02 12.82 -22.96
N THR A 124 -7.76 12.44 -23.12
CA THR A 124 -7.40 11.16 -23.75
C THR A 124 -7.50 10.03 -22.73
N ASP A 125 -8.20 8.96 -23.09
CA ASP A 125 -8.28 7.74 -22.30
C ASP A 125 -7.12 6.82 -22.66
N PHE A 126 -6.46 6.26 -21.63
CA PHE A 126 -5.37 5.29 -21.83
C PHE A 126 -5.33 4.30 -20.68
N VAL A 127 -4.71 3.14 -20.93
CA VAL A 127 -4.60 2.07 -19.96
C VAL A 127 -3.17 2.02 -19.39
N VAL A 128 -3.07 1.94 -18.08
CA VAL A 128 -1.79 1.78 -17.35
C VAL A 128 -1.76 0.42 -16.70
N LYS A 129 -0.65 -0.30 -16.90
CA LYS A 129 -0.37 -1.59 -16.27
C LYS A 129 0.79 -1.45 -15.30
N PHE A 130 0.61 -1.98 -14.11
CA PHE A 130 1.64 -2.03 -13.08
C PHE A 130 2.26 -3.43 -12.97
#